data_d6e463c4467e1170106a94d415fa3f8e
#
_entry.id   d6e463c4467e1170106a94d415fa3f8e
#
_cell.length_a   1.000
_cell.length_b   1.000
_cell.length_c   1.000
_cell.angle_alpha   90.00
_cell.angle_beta   90.00
_cell.angle_gamma   90.00
#
_symmetry.space_group_name_H-M   'P 1'
#
loop_
_entity.id
_entity.type
_entity.pdbx_description
1 polymer ?
#
loop_
_entity_poly.entity_id
_entity_poly.type
_entity_poly.pdbx_seq_one_letter_code
_entity_poly.pdbx_strand_id
1 'polypeptide(L)'
;MGKKKKKNLFYVKPEMINECLDYLKDTEKYTYDLKKNINLLNNINLNTSFDLMIAAYLLNYQIKEDLAVLMNKEEIYIPFYNEVIKNKTHENEVTLKAKYIFDNKDRFINELTKEEMLDLFTKVEMPLITILAKMEMNGIICDKNILDSLQKDMDKNLD
;
A
#
# COMPACT_ATOMS: atom_id res chain seq x y z
N MET A 1 15.04 -31.60 -8.51
CA MET A 1 15.38 -30.84 -7.27
C MET A 1 15.70 -29.39 -7.67
N GLY A 2 14.71 -28.50 -7.61
CA GLY A 2 14.92 -27.09 -7.91
C GLY A 2 15.71 -26.41 -6.79
N LYS A 3 16.83 -25.78 -7.13
CA LYS A 3 17.58 -24.95 -6.18
C LYS A 3 16.65 -23.82 -5.70
N LYS A 4 16.25 -23.81 -4.41
CA LYS A 4 15.59 -22.65 -3.80
C LYS A 4 16.50 -21.45 -3.99
N LYS A 5 16.08 -20.47 -4.81
CA LYS A 5 16.78 -19.17 -4.91
C LYS A 5 16.81 -18.56 -3.50
N LYS A 6 18.02 -18.23 -3.05
CA LYS A 6 18.22 -17.57 -1.76
C LYS A 6 17.58 -16.18 -1.84
N LYS A 7 16.57 -15.91 -1.02
CA LYS A 7 15.93 -14.59 -0.93
C LYS A 7 16.74 -13.74 0.02
N ASN A 8 17.15 -12.55 -0.42
CA ASN A 8 17.81 -11.57 0.41
C ASN A 8 16.80 -10.49 0.78
N LEU A 9 16.81 -10.07 2.05
CA LEU A 9 16.01 -8.96 2.56
C LEU A 9 16.96 -7.79 2.81
N PHE A 10 16.60 -6.63 2.29
CA PHE A 10 17.34 -5.39 2.47
C PHE A 10 16.40 -4.33 3.02
N TYR A 11 16.90 -3.52 3.94
CA TYR A 11 16.27 -2.29 4.38
C TYR A 11 17.04 -1.11 3.80
N VAL A 12 16.35 -0.23 3.08
CA VAL A 12 16.91 1.00 2.54
C VAL A 12 16.41 2.15 3.40
N LYS A 13 17.33 2.92 3.96
CA LYS A 13 16.99 4.11 4.75
C LYS A 13 16.38 5.19 3.85
N PRO A 14 15.39 5.97 4.35
CA PRO A 14 14.75 7.02 3.56
C PRO A 14 15.71 7.99 2.88
N GLU A 15 16.84 8.33 3.54
CA GLU A 15 17.85 9.24 3.02
C GLU A 15 18.55 8.70 1.77
N MET A 16 18.60 7.37 1.63
CA MET A 16 19.29 6.68 0.52
C MET A 16 18.37 6.40 -0.67
N ILE A 17 17.11 6.78 -0.60
CA ILE A 17 16.13 6.42 -1.64
C ILE A 17 16.52 6.97 -3.01
N ASN A 18 17.13 8.14 -3.05
CA ASN A 18 17.59 8.77 -4.29
C ASN A 18 18.69 7.96 -5.00
N GLU A 19 19.51 7.24 -4.25
CA GLU A 19 20.56 6.37 -4.80
C GLU A 19 19.97 5.10 -5.45
N CYS A 20 18.75 4.75 -5.08
CA CYS A 20 18.04 3.57 -5.56
C CYS A 20 16.99 3.87 -6.66
N LEU A 21 16.86 5.13 -7.11
CA LEU A 21 15.78 5.55 -8.01
C LEU A 21 15.76 4.78 -9.34
N ASP A 22 16.91 4.53 -9.95
CA ASP A 22 16.98 3.81 -11.21
C ASP A 22 16.53 2.35 -11.01
N TYR A 23 16.98 1.71 -9.94
CA TYR A 23 16.49 0.38 -9.55
C TYR A 23 14.99 0.38 -9.29
N LEU A 24 14.46 1.43 -8.64
CA LEU A 24 13.03 1.57 -8.36
C LEU A 24 12.19 1.79 -9.63
N LYS A 25 12.73 2.37 -10.69
CA LYS A 25 12.04 2.53 -11.97
C LYS A 25 12.03 1.26 -12.82
N ASP A 26 13.14 0.57 -12.89
CA ASP A 26 13.38 -0.49 -13.88
C ASP A 26 12.89 -1.87 -13.42
N THR A 27 12.96 -2.16 -12.11
CA THR A 27 12.54 -3.47 -11.60
C THR A 27 11.04 -3.55 -11.36
N GLU A 28 10.46 -4.71 -11.64
CA GLU A 28 9.08 -5.01 -11.28
C GLU A 28 8.91 -5.07 -9.76
N LYS A 29 7.88 -4.43 -9.23
CA LYS A 29 7.62 -4.32 -7.80
C LYS A 29 6.25 -4.83 -7.40
N TYR A 30 6.18 -5.29 -6.17
CA TYR A 30 4.96 -5.65 -5.47
C TYR A 30 4.86 -4.81 -4.20
N THR A 31 3.68 -4.29 -3.93
CA THR A 31 3.49 -3.32 -2.84
C THR A 31 2.22 -3.59 -2.05
N TYR A 32 2.03 -2.81 -1.03
CA TYR A 32 0.78 -2.61 -0.30
C TYR A 32 0.48 -1.12 -0.27
N ASP A 33 -0.72 -0.73 -0.70
CA ASP A 33 -1.16 0.66 -0.83
C ASP A 33 -0.27 1.50 -1.79
N LEU A 34 -0.30 1.12 -3.07
CA LEU A 34 0.45 1.79 -4.13
C LEU A 34 0.10 3.30 -4.21
N LYS A 35 -1.16 3.66 -4.01
CA LYS A 35 -1.61 5.06 -4.06
C LYS A 35 -0.85 5.93 -3.06
N LYS A 36 -0.76 5.48 -1.82
CA LYS A 36 0.01 6.16 -0.76
C LYS A 36 1.50 6.24 -1.11
N ASN A 37 2.06 5.17 -1.66
CA ASN A 37 3.47 5.14 -2.07
C ASN A 37 3.78 6.11 -3.21
N ILE A 38 2.90 6.24 -4.20
CA ILE A 38 3.04 7.23 -5.30
C ILE A 38 3.06 8.64 -4.72
N ASN A 39 2.15 8.96 -3.81
CA ASN A 39 2.06 10.27 -3.18
C ASN A 39 3.31 10.60 -2.35
N LEU A 40 3.82 9.64 -1.58
CA LEU A 40 5.03 9.81 -0.77
C LEU A 40 6.31 9.98 -1.62
N LEU A 41 6.36 9.36 -2.79
CA LEU A 41 7.53 9.40 -3.69
C LEU A 41 7.39 10.45 -4.80
N ASN A 42 6.53 11.45 -4.65
CA ASN A 42 6.37 12.57 -5.58
C ASN A 42 6.18 12.13 -7.05
N ASN A 43 5.28 11.18 -7.31
CA ASN A 43 4.97 10.66 -8.65
C ASN A 43 6.11 9.92 -9.38
N ILE A 44 7.08 9.39 -8.69
CA ILE A 44 8.04 8.49 -9.32
C ILE A 44 7.26 7.31 -9.91
N ASN A 45 7.41 7.10 -11.23
CA ASN A 45 6.81 5.94 -11.88
C ASN A 45 7.48 4.68 -11.32
N LEU A 46 6.79 4.05 -10.39
CA LEU A 46 7.19 2.77 -9.84
C LEU A 46 6.64 1.69 -10.76
N ASN A 47 7.50 0.95 -11.46
CA ASN A 47 7.08 -0.21 -12.26
C ASN A 47 6.44 -1.28 -11.35
N THR A 48 5.20 -1.03 -10.89
CA THR A 48 4.47 -1.87 -9.94
C THR A 48 3.40 -2.66 -10.65
N SER A 49 3.49 -3.99 -10.58
CA SER A 49 2.56 -4.92 -11.22
C SER A 49 1.55 -5.54 -10.24
N PHE A 50 1.75 -5.37 -8.94
CA PHE A 50 0.89 -5.97 -7.94
C PHE A 50 0.78 -5.11 -6.68
N ASP A 51 -0.47 -4.85 -6.27
CA ASP A 51 -0.81 -4.23 -4.99
C ASP A 51 -1.62 -5.21 -4.15
N LEU A 52 -1.05 -5.66 -3.04
CA LEU A 52 -1.69 -6.63 -2.16
C LEU A 52 -2.94 -6.08 -1.48
N MET A 53 -3.00 -4.77 -1.20
CA MET A 53 -4.18 -4.16 -0.59
C MET A 53 -5.39 -4.26 -1.52
N ILE A 54 -5.20 -3.96 -2.82
CA ILE A 54 -6.27 -4.06 -3.82
C ILE A 54 -6.67 -5.51 -4.07
N ALA A 55 -5.69 -6.42 -4.19
CA ALA A 55 -5.97 -7.85 -4.35
C ALA A 55 -6.80 -8.39 -3.16
N ALA A 56 -6.41 -8.05 -1.94
CA ALA A 56 -7.11 -8.44 -0.73
C ALA A 56 -8.52 -7.80 -0.64
N TYR A 57 -8.66 -6.54 -1.08
CA TYR A 57 -9.96 -5.86 -1.16
C TYR A 57 -10.93 -6.60 -2.07
N LEU A 58 -10.52 -6.91 -3.29
CA LEU A 58 -11.36 -7.63 -4.26
C LEU A 58 -11.78 -9.03 -3.77
N LEU A 59 -10.92 -9.66 -2.99
CA LEU A 59 -11.18 -10.97 -2.38
C LEU A 59 -11.94 -10.89 -1.04
N ASN A 60 -12.48 -9.71 -0.68
CA ASN A 60 -13.22 -9.47 0.56
C ASN A 60 -12.44 -9.73 1.86
N TYR A 61 -11.11 -9.66 1.81
CA TYR A 61 -10.33 -9.65 3.05
C TYR A 61 -10.57 -8.34 3.81
N GLN A 62 -10.53 -8.43 5.14
CA GLN A 62 -10.55 -7.20 5.95
C GLN A 62 -9.19 -6.51 5.86
N ILE A 63 -9.16 -5.42 5.14
CA ILE A 63 -7.97 -4.60 4.96
C ILE A 63 -8.07 -3.30 5.77
N LYS A 64 -6.92 -2.75 6.14
CA LYS A 64 -6.75 -1.40 6.68
C LYS A 64 -5.45 -0.82 6.11
N GLU A 65 -5.16 0.43 6.46
CA GLU A 65 -3.93 1.10 6.04
C GLU A 65 -2.64 0.34 6.42
N ASP A 66 -2.68 -0.41 7.53
CA ASP A 66 -1.54 -1.21 7.97
C ASP A 66 -1.72 -2.68 7.59
N LEU A 67 -0.77 -3.21 6.82
CA LEU A 67 -0.69 -4.61 6.41
C LEU A 67 -0.68 -5.57 7.62
N ALA A 68 -0.22 -5.11 8.78
CA ALA A 68 -0.22 -5.90 10.01
C ALA A 68 -1.62 -6.44 10.36
N VAL A 69 -2.69 -5.76 9.99
CA VAL A 69 -4.07 -6.23 10.20
C VAL A 69 -4.33 -7.53 9.45
N LEU A 70 -3.93 -7.61 8.18
CA LEU A 70 -4.08 -8.81 7.37
C LEU A 70 -3.16 -9.94 7.87
N MET A 71 -1.90 -9.63 8.16
CA MET A 71 -0.92 -10.60 8.64
C MET A 71 -1.34 -11.22 9.98
N ASN A 72 -1.80 -10.40 10.93
CA ASN A 72 -2.24 -10.87 12.25
C ASN A 72 -3.48 -11.76 12.17
N LYS A 73 -4.37 -11.54 11.18
CA LYS A 73 -5.50 -12.42 10.93
C LYS A 73 -5.10 -13.79 10.38
N GLU A 74 -4.00 -13.85 9.66
CA GLU A 74 -3.40 -15.09 9.18
C GLU A 74 -2.43 -15.71 10.22
N GLU A 75 -2.55 -15.31 11.49
CA GLU A 75 -1.73 -15.80 12.62
C GLU A 75 -0.22 -15.50 12.47
N ILE A 76 0.13 -14.54 11.61
CA ILE A 76 1.49 -14.03 11.48
C ILE A 76 1.58 -12.75 12.30
N TYR A 77 1.86 -12.92 13.59
CA TYR A 77 1.86 -11.81 14.54
C TYR A 77 3.00 -10.82 14.26
N ILE A 78 2.62 -9.61 13.92
CA ILE A 78 3.53 -8.50 13.68
C ILE A 78 2.97 -7.25 14.37
N PRO A 79 3.83 -6.42 15.01
CA PRO A 79 3.37 -5.19 15.64
C PRO A 79 2.86 -4.20 14.59
N PHE A 80 1.90 -3.37 14.99
CA PHE A 80 1.43 -2.26 14.17
C PHE A 80 2.50 -1.17 14.06
N TYR A 81 2.47 -0.42 12.97
CA TYR A 81 3.43 0.64 12.68
C TYR A 81 3.61 1.64 13.84
N ASN A 82 2.50 2.06 14.47
CA ASN A 82 2.55 2.97 15.61
C ASN A 82 3.26 2.41 16.85
N GLU A 83 3.24 1.10 17.05
CA GLU A 83 3.96 0.42 18.12
C GLU A 83 5.45 0.31 17.81
N VAL A 84 5.76 0.04 16.55
CA VAL A 84 7.12 -0.13 16.04
C VAL A 84 7.93 1.15 16.15
N ILE A 85 7.33 2.30 15.81
CA ILE A 85 7.98 3.60 15.96
C ILE A 85 8.40 3.83 17.43
N LYS A 86 7.53 3.50 18.38
CA LYS A 86 7.85 3.62 19.81
C LYS A 86 9.00 2.72 20.25
N ASN A 87 9.09 1.53 19.69
CA ASN A 87 10.03 0.48 20.11
C ASN A 87 11.34 0.45 19.28
N LYS A 88 11.51 1.32 18.28
CA LYS A 88 12.67 1.38 17.38
C LYS A 88 12.98 0.05 16.66
N THR A 89 11.94 -0.75 16.38
CA THR A 89 12.05 -2.06 15.67
C THR A 89 11.63 -1.97 14.21
N HIS A 90 11.60 -0.78 13.65
CA HIS A 90 11.03 -0.47 12.34
C HIS A 90 11.63 -1.28 11.18
N GLU A 91 12.95 -1.47 11.17
CA GLU A 91 13.63 -2.17 10.08
C GLU A 91 13.14 -3.62 9.93
N ASN A 92 12.99 -4.33 11.04
CA ASN A 92 12.51 -5.71 11.03
C ASN A 92 11.05 -5.82 10.59
N GLU A 93 10.21 -4.92 11.04
CA GLU A 93 8.79 -4.89 10.70
C GLU A 93 8.59 -4.66 9.20
N VAL A 94 9.24 -3.65 8.63
CA VAL A 94 9.15 -3.32 7.20
C VAL A 94 9.65 -4.47 6.33
N THR A 95 10.76 -5.11 6.69
CA THR A 95 11.31 -6.24 5.93
C THR A 95 10.40 -7.48 6.01
N LEU A 96 9.75 -7.73 7.15
CA LEU A 96 8.78 -8.83 7.29
C LEU A 96 7.53 -8.57 6.44
N LYS A 97 7.02 -7.34 6.42
CA LYS A 97 5.89 -6.95 5.55
C LYS A 97 6.23 -7.11 4.08
N ALA A 98 7.40 -6.63 3.65
CA ALA A 98 7.86 -6.80 2.27
C ALA A 98 8.01 -8.29 1.88
N LYS A 99 8.54 -9.09 2.79
CA LYS A 99 8.63 -10.54 2.60
C LYS A 99 7.25 -11.18 2.47
N TYR A 100 6.30 -10.79 3.30
CA TYR A 100 4.94 -11.32 3.25
C TYR A 100 4.27 -11.02 1.90
N ILE A 101 4.38 -9.77 1.39
CA ILE A 101 3.85 -9.41 0.07
C ILE A 101 4.45 -10.29 -1.01
N PHE A 102 5.77 -10.43 -1.01
CA PHE A 102 6.49 -11.23 -2.00
C PHE A 102 6.11 -12.71 -1.96
N ASP A 103 6.00 -13.30 -0.78
CA ASP A 103 5.72 -14.73 -0.61
C ASP A 103 4.26 -15.09 -0.91
N ASN A 104 3.33 -14.16 -0.74
CA ASN A 104 1.90 -14.40 -0.93
C ASN A 104 1.34 -13.90 -2.26
N LYS A 105 2.11 -13.16 -3.06
CA LYS A 105 1.66 -12.63 -4.36
C LYS A 105 0.99 -13.69 -5.22
N ASP A 106 1.65 -14.82 -5.44
CA ASP A 106 1.15 -15.87 -6.32
C ASP A 106 -0.12 -16.53 -5.77
N ARG A 107 -0.25 -16.65 -4.44
CA ARG A 107 -1.49 -17.09 -3.79
C ARG A 107 -2.65 -16.16 -4.12
N PHE A 108 -2.50 -14.86 -3.90
CA PHE A 108 -3.55 -13.88 -4.19
C PHE A 108 -3.91 -13.81 -5.67
N ILE A 109 -2.93 -13.93 -6.59
CA ILE A 109 -3.20 -14.02 -8.04
C ILE A 109 -4.01 -15.25 -8.37
N ASN A 110 -3.69 -16.40 -7.78
CA ASN A 110 -4.45 -17.63 -7.98
C ASN A 110 -5.90 -17.52 -7.44
N GLU A 111 -6.08 -16.89 -6.28
CA GLU A 111 -7.41 -16.63 -5.71
C GLU A 111 -8.22 -15.67 -6.61
N LEU A 112 -7.62 -14.56 -7.07
CA LEU A 112 -8.26 -13.65 -8.03
C LEU A 112 -8.65 -14.35 -9.33
N THR A 113 -7.83 -15.26 -9.81
CA THR A 113 -8.13 -16.05 -11.01
C THR A 113 -9.31 -16.97 -10.77
N LYS A 114 -9.35 -17.65 -9.65
CA LYS A 114 -10.43 -18.57 -9.26
C LYS A 114 -11.78 -17.86 -9.11
N GLU A 115 -11.76 -16.65 -8.54
CA GLU A 115 -12.95 -15.82 -8.34
C GLU A 115 -13.29 -14.95 -9.58
N GLU A 116 -12.61 -15.18 -10.72
CA GLU A 116 -12.80 -14.44 -11.99
C GLU A 116 -12.56 -12.91 -11.87
N MET A 117 -11.79 -12.48 -10.86
CA MET A 117 -11.50 -11.08 -10.56
C MET A 117 -10.16 -10.60 -11.14
N LEU A 118 -9.33 -11.48 -11.74
CA LEU A 118 -8.00 -11.13 -12.20
C LEU A 118 -8.01 -10.04 -13.28
N ASP A 119 -8.96 -10.11 -14.21
CA ASP A 119 -9.12 -9.10 -15.28
C ASP A 119 -9.53 -7.74 -14.69
N LEU A 120 -10.45 -7.72 -13.73
CA LEU A 120 -10.82 -6.51 -13.00
C LEU A 120 -9.59 -5.91 -12.28
N PHE A 121 -8.85 -6.74 -11.55
CA PHE A 121 -7.63 -6.32 -10.87
C PHE A 121 -6.62 -5.68 -11.83
N THR A 122 -6.27 -6.37 -12.93
CA THR A 122 -5.16 -5.96 -13.80
C THR A 122 -5.53 -4.84 -14.78
N LYS A 123 -6.77 -4.84 -15.32
CA LYS A 123 -7.20 -3.93 -16.39
C LYS A 123 -7.92 -2.68 -15.88
N VAL A 124 -8.46 -2.73 -14.66
CA VAL A 124 -9.23 -1.62 -14.09
C VAL A 124 -8.57 -1.09 -12.81
N GLU A 125 -8.49 -1.90 -11.77
CA GLU A 125 -8.07 -1.43 -10.45
C GLU A 125 -6.62 -0.93 -10.42
N MET A 126 -5.67 -1.72 -10.94
CA MET A 126 -4.26 -1.31 -10.95
C MET A 126 -4.00 -0.02 -11.75
N PRO A 127 -4.54 0.17 -12.98
CA PRO A 127 -4.43 1.45 -13.69
C PRO A 127 -5.13 2.62 -12.97
N LEU A 128 -6.28 2.38 -12.34
CA LEU A 128 -7.06 3.38 -11.62
C LEU A 128 -6.29 4.00 -10.46
N ILE A 129 -5.45 3.23 -9.77
CA ILE A 129 -4.64 3.73 -8.63
C ILE A 129 -3.83 4.97 -9.02
N THR A 130 -3.17 4.94 -10.18
CA THR A 130 -2.35 6.07 -10.65
C THR A 130 -3.19 7.31 -10.93
N ILE A 131 -4.40 7.12 -11.44
CA ILE A 131 -5.34 8.22 -11.71
C ILE A 131 -5.80 8.83 -10.40
N LEU A 132 -6.21 8.01 -9.45
CA LEU A 132 -6.65 8.47 -8.12
C LEU A 132 -5.54 9.17 -7.36
N ALA A 133 -4.30 8.67 -7.41
CA ALA A 133 -3.15 9.33 -6.80
C ALA A 133 -2.96 10.74 -7.38
N LYS A 134 -3.03 10.91 -8.70
CA LYS A 134 -2.94 12.22 -9.36
C LYS A 134 -4.09 13.15 -8.98
N MET A 135 -5.31 12.62 -8.87
CA MET A 135 -6.47 13.40 -8.44
C MET A 135 -6.29 13.92 -7.01
N GLU A 136 -5.84 13.08 -6.10
CA GLU A 136 -5.56 13.47 -4.71
C GLU A 136 -4.46 14.54 -4.62
N MET A 137 -3.40 14.41 -5.41
CA MET A 137 -2.32 15.41 -5.45
C MET A 137 -2.75 16.76 -6.04
N ASN A 138 -3.61 16.75 -7.04
CA ASN A 138 -4.18 17.97 -7.60
C ASN A 138 -5.12 18.67 -6.61
N GLY A 139 -5.75 17.89 -5.73
CA GLY A 139 -6.72 18.39 -4.77
C GLY A 139 -7.99 18.97 -5.43
N ILE A 140 -8.82 19.55 -4.61
CA ILE A 140 -10.00 20.30 -5.00
C ILE A 140 -9.99 21.68 -4.32
N ILE A 141 -10.50 22.68 -4.99
CA ILE A 141 -10.68 24.00 -4.40
C ILE A 141 -11.83 23.93 -3.40
N CYS A 142 -11.56 24.30 -2.15
CA CYS A 142 -12.55 24.34 -1.10
C CYS A 142 -12.77 25.80 -0.67
N ASP A 143 -14.04 26.24 -0.61
CA ASP A 143 -14.37 27.57 -0.06
C ASP A 143 -14.38 27.50 1.47
N LYS A 144 -13.35 28.08 2.08
CA LYS A 144 -13.20 28.08 3.53
C LYS A 144 -14.36 28.79 4.25
N ASN A 145 -14.94 29.84 3.65
CA ASN A 145 -16.03 30.60 4.27
C ASN A 145 -17.30 29.73 4.39
N ILE A 146 -17.56 28.90 3.38
CA ILE A 146 -18.68 27.95 3.41
C ILE A 146 -18.46 26.91 4.50
N LEU A 147 -17.24 26.37 4.62
CA LEU A 147 -16.91 25.38 5.65
C LEU A 147 -17.05 25.97 7.08
N ASP A 148 -16.53 27.18 7.29
CA ASP A 148 -16.64 27.89 8.56
C ASP A 148 -18.10 28.19 8.93
N SER A 149 -18.96 28.48 7.95
CA SER A 149 -20.40 28.68 8.15
C SER A 149 -21.10 27.39 8.54
N LEU A 150 -20.80 26.29 7.81
CA LEU A 150 -21.35 24.95 8.12
C LEU A 150 -20.93 24.50 9.53
N GLN A 151 -19.67 24.73 9.91
CA GLN A 151 -19.20 24.38 11.26
C GLN A 151 -20.00 25.12 12.34
N LYS A 152 -20.18 26.44 12.18
CA LYS A 152 -20.96 27.24 13.14
C LYS A 152 -22.43 26.79 13.25
N ASP A 153 -23.02 26.38 12.12
CA ASP A 153 -24.40 25.88 12.13
C ASP A 153 -24.50 24.48 12.77
N MET A 154 -23.48 23.63 12.59
CA MET A 154 -23.41 22.33 13.28
C MET A 154 -23.21 22.49 14.77
N ASP A 155 -22.32 23.37 15.21
CA ASP A 155 -22.06 23.65 16.63
C ASP A 155 -23.34 24.15 17.36
N LYS A 156 -24.14 25.00 16.71
CA LYS A 156 -25.42 25.47 17.25
C LYS A 156 -26.51 24.39 17.38
N ASN A 157 -26.40 23.32 16.60
CA ASN A 157 -27.37 22.23 16.63
C ASN A 157 -26.96 21.09 17.58
N LEU A 158 -25.76 21.15 18.15
CA LEU A 158 -25.22 20.17 19.10
C LEU A 158 -25.38 20.61 20.55
N ASP A 159 -25.63 21.91 20.82
CA ASP A 159 -25.99 22.49 22.11
C ASP A 159 -27.51 22.40 22.33
#